data_230457d02539f4e834043a4cb7a15d3c
#
_entry.id   230457d02539f4e834043a4cb7a15d3c
#
_cell.length_a   1.000
_cell.length_b   1.000
_cell.length_c   1.000
_cell.angle_alpha   90.00
_cell.angle_beta   90.00
_cell.angle_gamma   90.00
#
_symmetry.space_group_name_H-M   'P 1'
#
loop_
_entity.id
_entity.type
_entity.pdbx_description
1 polymer ?
#
loop_
_entity_poly.entity_id
_entity_poly.type
_entity_poly.pdbx_seq_one_letter_code
_entity_poly.pdbx_strand_id
1 'polypeptide(L)'
;MSKLEQLREMTTVVADTGDIEAVARLKPVDCTTNPTIVLKALGTPLFDEINAEAIRWAKSQSASGDALVSAVADRLAVSVGAELTKLVPGRVSTEVDADLSFDTEGSIAKARQIIAAYKERGIERDRILIKLASTWEGIRAAEVLQKEGIDCNLTLLFSMAQAVACADAKVFLISPFVGRILDWYVKSTGETYTSETDPGVVSVREIYNYYKSNGIDTVVMGASFRNIGEIEALAGCDRLTISPALLEELDKDQGTLERKLSPENVKPIEKIAIDEKTFRWMLNEDAMATEKLSEGIRAFGKDLNVLRDQVRKRLA
;
A
#
# COMPACT_ATOMS: atom_id res chain seq x y z
N MET A 1 -25.57 -9.07 -12.18
CA MET A 1 -24.38 -8.25 -12.01
C MET A 1 -23.83 -8.47 -10.61
N SER A 2 -22.62 -9.01 -10.51
CA SER A 2 -22.01 -9.29 -9.20
C SER A 2 -21.73 -8.00 -8.41
N LYS A 3 -21.56 -8.10 -7.08
CA LYS A 3 -21.15 -6.94 -6.28
C LYS A 3 -19.77 -6.40 -6.71
N LEU A 4 -18.89 -7.26 -7.23
CA LEU A 4 -17.62 -6.82 -7.79
C LEU A 4 -17.81 -5.95 -9.05
N GLU A 5 -18.70 -6.35 -9.96
CA GLU A 5 -19.03 -5.55 -11.14
C GLU A 5 -19.65 -4.20 -10.75
N GLN A 6 -20.58 -4.20 -9.78
CA GLN A 6 -21.19 -2.97 -9.26
C GLN A 6 -20.15 -2.06 -8.57
N LEU A 7 -19.21 -2.64 -7.83
CA LEU A 7 -18.14 -1.86 -7.18
C LEU A 7 -17.26 -1.14 -8.21
N ARG A 8 -16.97 -1.77 -9.35
CA ARG A 8 -16.18 -1.18 -10.45
C ARG A 8 -16.82 0.05 -11.08
N GLU A 9 -18.13 0.19 -10.98
CA GLU A 9 -18.84 1.37 -11.50
C GLU A 9 -18.68 2.60 -10.60
N MET A 10 -18.23 2.43 -9.36
CA MET A 10 -18.18 3.50 -8.37
C MET A 10 -16.84 3.67 -7.66
N THR A 11 -15.94 2.72 -7.79
CA THR A 11 -14.64 2.68 -7.10
C THR A 11 -13.61 2.03 -8.03
N THR A 12 -12.40 2.57 -8.10
CA THR A 12 -11.30 1.89 -8.77
C THR A 12 -10.86 0.68 -7.95
N VAL A 13 -11.07 -0.51 -8.50
CA VAL A 13 -10.70 -1.78 -7.85
C VAL A 13 -9.24 -2.07 -8.09
N VAL A 14 -8.51 -2.25 -6.98
CA VAL A 14 -7.09 -2.57 -6.93
C VAL A 14 -6.91 -3.94 -6.30
N ALA A 15 -5.97 -4.75 -6.78
CA ALA A 15 -5.66 -6.04 -6.17
C ALA A 15 -4.44 -5.94 -5.26
N ASP A 16 -4.59 -6.43 -4.02
CA ASP A 16 -3.49 -6.51 -3.04
C ASP A 16 -2.85 -7.90 -3.12
N THR A 17 -1.99 -8.11 -4.13
CA THR A 17 -1.41 -9.44 -4.41
C THR A 17 -0.22 -9.39 -5.36
N GLY A 18 0.65 -10.42 -5.27
CA GLY A 18 1.67 -10.77 -6.26
C GLY A 18 1.31 -12.01 -7.09
N ASP A 19 0.09 -12.52 -6.94
CA ASP A 19 -0.41 -13.69 -7.66
C ASP A 19 -0.85 -13.27 -9.07
N ILE A 20 0.00 -13.58 -10.04
CA ILE A 20 -0.17 -13.25 -11.47
C ILE A 20 -1.45 -13.90 -12.04
N GLU A 21 -1.76 -15.15 -11.66
CA GLU A 21 -2.94 -15.84 -12.16
C GLU A 21 -4.23 -15.20 -11.63
N ALA A 22 -4.24 -14.83 -10.36
CA ALA A 22 -5.37 -14.12 -9.76
C ALA A 22 -5.57 -12.74 -10.42
N VAL A 23 -4.50 -11.99 -10.66
CA VAL A 23 -4.57 -10.68 -11.32
C VAL A 23 -5.10 -10.82 -12.75
N ALA A 24 -4.62 -11.80 -13.53
CA ALA A 24 -5.09 -12.04 -14.88
C ALA A 24 -6.59 -12.41 -14.94
N ARG A 25 -7.06 -13.18 -13.96
CA ARG A 25 -8.46 -13.58 -13.84
C ARG A 25 -9.37 -12.45 -13.37
N LEU A 26 -8.96 -11.74 -12.31
CA LEU A 26 -9.78 -10.72 -11.65
C LEU A 26 -9.71 -9.35 -12.32
N LYS A 27 -8.74 -9.12 -13.19
CA LYS A 27 -8.59 -7.90 -14.01
C LYS A 27 -8.76 -6.59 -13.21
N PRO A 28 -7.99 -6.37 -12.14
CA PRO A 28 -8.00 -5.09 -11.42
C PRO A 28 -7.41 -3.98 -12.30
N VAL A 29 -7.67 -2.73 -11.93
CA VAL A 29 -7.06 -1.57 -12.61
C VAL A 29 -5.60 -1.39 -12.21
N ASP A 30 -5.31 -1.52 -10.91
CA ASP A 30 -3.97 -1.39 -10.32
C ASP A 30 -3.66 -2.62 -9.45
N CYS A 31 -2.38 -2.76 -9.06
CA CYS A 31 -1.95 -3.71 -8.03
C CYS A 31 -1.13 -3.03 -6.95
N THR A 32 -1.25 -3.52 -5.72
CA THR A 32 -0.35 -3.18 -4.63
C THR A 32 0.47 -4.39 -4.20
N THR A 33 1.75 -4.15 -3.91
CA THR A 33 2.63 -5.12 -3.28
C THR A 33 3.13 -4.60 -1.93
N ASN A 34 3.75 -5.47 -1.17
CA ASN A 34 4.50 -5.19 0.05
C ASN A 34 5.51 -6.34 0.26
N PRO A 35 6.43 -6.24 1.23
CA PRO A 35 7.43 -7.29 1.44
C PRO A 35 6.85 -8.69 1.62
N THR A 36 5.73 -8.83 2.33
CA THR A 36 5.04 -10.12 2.53
C THR A 36 4.53 -10.71 1.22
N ILE A 37 3.92 -9.87 0.37
CA ILE A 37 3.38 -10.26 -0.93
C ILE A 37 4.51 -10.68 -1.88
N VAL A 38 5.59 -9.89 -1.94
CA VAL A 38 6.77 -10.20 -2.76
C VAL A 38 7.39 -11.54 -2.32
N LEU A 39 7.58 -11.74 -1.02
CA LEU A 39 8.14 -12.99 -0.48
C LEU A 39 7.29 -14.21 -0.86
N LYS A 40 5.96 -14.09 -0.76
CA LYS A 40 5.03 -15.16 -1.15
C LYS A 40 5.08 -15.44 -2.66
N ALA A 41 5.05 -14.41 -3.49
CA ALA A 41 5.12 -14.56 -4.95
C ALA A 41 6.40 -15.29 -5.38
N LEU A 42 7.54 -14.87 -4.86
CA LEU A 42 8.85 -15.47 -5.16
C LEU A 42 8.98 -16.93 -4.68
N GLY A 43 8.14 -17.38 -3.77
CA GLY A 43 8.05 -18.77 -3.33
C GLY A 43 7.25 -19.70 -4.25
N THR A 44 6.65 -19.17 -5.32
CA THR A 44 5.86 -19.96 -6.28
C THR A 44 6.72 -20.38 -7.50
N PRO A 45 6.44 -21.54 -8.14
CA PRO A 45 7.18 -22.00 -9.31
C PRO A 45 7.19 -20.99 -10.48
N LEU A 46 6.18 -20.18 -10.58
CA LEU A 46 6.05 -19.14 -11.61
C LEU A 46 7.21 -18.14 -11.60
N PHE A 47 7.81 -17.92 -10.43
CA PHE A 47 8.94 -17.00 -10.24
C PHE A 47 10.32 -17.70 -10.19
N ASP A 48 10.41 -19.01 -10.46
CA ASP A 48 11.68 -19.73 -10.39
C ASP A 48 12.73 -19.17 -11.35
N GLU A 49 12.33 -18.83 -12.60
CA GLU A 49 13.26 -18.24 -13.58
C GLU A 49 13.68 -16.81 -13.17
N ILE A 50 12.78 -16.02 -12.58
CA ILE A 50 13.08 -14.67 -12.05
C ILE A 50 14.08 -14.78 -10.90
N ASN A 51 13.90 -15.74 -10.00
CA ASN A 51 14.84 -16.03 -8.94
C ASN A 51 16.23 -16.42 -9.50
N ALA A 52 16.25 -17.32 -10.49
CA ALA A 52 17.49 -17.76 -11.12
C ALA A 52 18.18 -16.61 -11.88
N GLU A 53 17.43 -15.76 -12.57
CA GLU A 53 17.95 -14.59 -13.28
C GLU A 53 18.59 -13.59 -12.32
N ALA A 54 17.93 -13.27 -11.20
CA ALA A 54 18.47 -12.34 -10.21
C ALA A 54 19.81 -12.84 -9.62
N ILE A 55 19.96 -14.15 -9.40
CA ILE A 55 21.22 -14.74 -8.95
C ILE A 55 22.30 -14.71 -10.04
N ARG A 56 21.94 -14.96 -11.32
CA ARG A 56 22.89 -14.80 -12.45
C ARG A 56 23.35 -13.36 -12.58
N TRP A 57 22.43 -12.40 -12.48
CA TRP A 57 22.73 -10.97 -12.49
C TRP A 57 23.68 -10.57 -11.35
N ALA A 58 23.48 -11.11 -10.15
CA ALA A 58 24.34 -10.83 -8.99
C ALA A 58 25.82 -11.12 -9.27
N LYS A 59 26.13 -12.18 -10.05
CA LYS A 59 27.50 -12.55 -10.42
C LYS A 59 28.21 -11.52 -11.31
N SER A 60 27.47 -10.63 -11.97
CA SER A 60 28.00 -9.55 -12.79
C SER A 60 28.21 -8.24 -12.04
N GLN A 61 27.80 -8.20 -10.73
CA GLN A 61 27.90 -6.99 -9.93
C GLN A 61 29.27 -6.89 -9.24
N SER A 62 29.74 -5.67 -9.05
CA SER A 62 30.96 -5.38 -8.26
C SER A 62 30.67 -5.35 -6.76
N ALA A 63 29.41 -5.23 -6.34
CA ALA A 63 29.01 -5.26 -4.94
C ALA A 63 29.21 -6.65 -4.34
N SER A 64 29.44 -6.72 -3.03
CA SER A 64 29.59 -7.97 -2.27
C SER A 64 28.91 -7.87 -0.90
N GLY A 65 28.80 -9.00 -0.19
CA GLY A 65 28.23 -9.04 1.15
C GLY A 65 26.80 -8.53 1.20
N ASP A 66 26.45 -7.79 2.24
CA ASP A 66 25.07 -7.31 2.47
C ASP A 66 24.59 -6.31 1.41
N ALA A 67 25.50 -5.54 0.80
CA ALA A 67 25.14 -4.62 -0.28
C ALA A 67 24.65 -5.41 -1.52
N LEU A 68 25.30 -6.52 -1.87
CA LEU A 68 24.85 -7.39 -2.96
C LEU A 68 23.52 -8.07 -2.63
N VAL A 69 23.35 -8.54 -1.40
CA VAL A 69 22.10 -9.17 -0.94
C VAL A 69 20.94 -8.19 -1.06
N SER A 70 21.12 -6.93 -0.62
CA SER A 70 20.09 -5.89 -0.74
C SER A 70 19.76 -5.60 -2.21
N ALA A 71 20.77 -5.45 -3.06
CA ALA A 71 20.58 -5.19 -4.49
C ALA A 71 19.82 -6.32 -5.20
N VAL A 72 20.08 -7.59 -4.84
CA VAL A 72 19.33 -8.73 -5.37
C VAL A 72 17.89 -8.76 -4.86
N ALA A 73 17.67 -8.47 -3.58
CA ALA A 73 16.31 -8.37 -3.01
C ALA A 73 15.49 -7.28 -3.72
N ASP A 74 16.08 -6.11 -3.96
CA ASP A 74 15.46 -5.01 -4.73
C ASP A 74 15.11 -5.45 -6.15
N ARG A 75 16.06 -6.12 -6.82
CA ARG A 75 15.85 -6.65 -8.17
C ARG A 75 14.67 -7.63 -8.22
N LEU A 76 14.54 -8.50 -7.24
CA LEU A 76 13.44 -9.45 -7.11
C LEU A 76 12.10 -8.72 -6.89
N ALA A 77 12.04 -7.75 -5.98
CA ALA A 77 10.83 -6.96 -5.73
C ALA A 77 10.38 -6.20 -6.99
N VAL A 78 11.30 -5.55 -7.69
CA VAL A 78 11.04 -4.86 -8.97
C VAL A 78 10.60 -5.86 -10.03
N SER A 79 11.16 -7.08 -10.07
CA SER A 79 10.76 -8.11 -11.05
C SER A 79 9.32 -8.58 -10.82
N VAL A 80 8.89 -8.77 -9.57
CA VAL A 80 7.48 -9.07 -9.26
C VAL A 80 6.57 -7.94 -9.75
N GLY A 81 6.91 -6.69 -9.43
CA GLY A 81 6.14 -5.54 -9.89
C GLY A 81 6.11 -5.41 -11.42
N ALA A 82 7.22 -5.72 -12.10
CA ALA A 82 7.30 -5.69 -13.56
C ALA A 82 6.37 -6.72 -14.22
N GLU A 83 6.25 -7.93 -13.66
CA GLU A 83 5.27 -8.90 -14.15
C GLU A 83 3.83 -8.41 -13.95
N LEU A 84 3.53 -7.79 -12.82
CA LEU A 84 2.20 -7.23 -12.57
C LEU A 84 1.86 -6.07 -13.53
N THR A 85 2.82 -5.22 -13.91
CA THR A 85 2.56 -4.13 -14.86
C THR A 85 2.14 -4.60 -16.25
N LYS A 86 2.45 -5.84 -16.63
CA LYS A 86 2.00 -6.44 -17.90
C LYS A 86 0.51 -6.78 -17.89
N LEU A 87 -0.08 -6.94 -16.71
CA LEU A 87 -1.43 -7.47 -16.51
C LEU A 87 -2.45 -6.39 -16.16
N VAL A 88 -2.02 -5.28 -15.58
CA VAL A 88 -2.90 -4.19 -15.17
C VAL A 88 -2.76 -3.00 -16.12
N PRO A 89 -3.86 -2.31 -16.47
CA PRO A 89 -3.79 -1.11 -17.30
C PRO A 89 -3.22 0.10 -16.56
N GLY A 90 -3.33 0.13 -15.25
CA GLY A 90 -2.91 1.23 -14.39
C GLY A 90 -1.52 1.04 -13.78
N ARG A 91 -1.42 1.16 -12.47
CA ARG A 91 -0.15 1.29 -11.74
C ARG A 91 0.11 0.11 -10.80
N VAL A 92 1.38 -0.12 -10.52
CA VAL A 92 1.82 -1.06 -9.49
C VAL A 92 2.52 -0.29 -8.37
N SER A 93 2.13 -0.52 -7.12
CA SER A 93 2.81 0.03 -5.96
C SER A 93 3.94 -0.90 -5.51
N THR A 94 5.17 -0.35 -5.46
CA THR A 94 6.37 -1.04 -4.98
C THR A 94 6.93 -0.32 -3.77
N GLU A 95 7.12 -1.04 -2.67
CA GLU A 95 7.46 -0.48 -1.38
C GLU A 95 8.97 -0.37 -1.20
N VAL A 96 9.44 0.75 -0.64
CA VAL A 96 10.82 0.90 -0.16
C VAL A 96 11.04 0.02 1.07
N ASP A 97 12.30 -0.26 1.39
CA ASP A 97 12.68 -1.08 2.51
C ASP A 97 12.09 -0.55 3.83
N ALA A 98 11.49 -1.44 4.63
CA ALA A 98 10.85 -1.05 5.88
C ALA A 98 11.82 -0.50 6.92
N ASP A 99 13.10 -0.88 6.86
CA ASP A 99 14.16 -0.36 7.74
C ASP A 99 14.54 1.10 7.42
N LEU A 100 14.06 1.66 6.30
CA LEU A 100 14.17 3.07 5.95
C LEU A 100 12.99 3.94 6.44
N SER A 101 12.05 3.37 7.17
CA SER A 101 10.82 4.08 7.59
C SER A 101 11.08 5.35 8.41
N PHE A 102 12.25 5.47 9.03
CA PHE A 102 12.68 6.63 9.83
C PHE A 102 13.90 7.35 9.24
N ASP A 103 14.20 7.10 7.96
CA ASP A 103 15.30 7.71 7.21
C ASP A 103 14.76 8.36 5.92
N THR A 104 14.59 9.67 5.96
CA THR A 104 14.06 10.44 4.83
C THR A 104 14.99 10.34 3.61
N GLU A 105 16.27 10.58 3.78
CA GLU A 105 17.26 10.57 2.68
C GLU A 105 17.45 9.17 2.10
N GLY A 106 17.53 8.16 2.95
CA GLY A 106 17.59 6.75 2.54
C GLY A 106 16.36 6.34 1.74
N SER A 107 15.16 6.74 2.18
CA SER A 107 13.89 6.49 1.48
C SER A 107 13.86 7.15 0.11
N ILE A 108 14.31 8.42 -0.02
CA ILE A 108 14.40 9.13 -1.30
C ILE A 108 15.37 8.41 -2.25
N ALA A 109 16.56 8.07 -1.75
CA ALA A 109 17.58 7.39 -2.55
C ALA A 109 17.09 6.02 -3.05
N LYS A 110 16.45 5.22 -2.18
CA LYS A 110 15.87 3.93 -2.53
C LYS A 110 14.73 4.07 -3.56
N ALA A 111 13.85 5.03 -3.38
CA ALA A 111 12.76 5.30 -4.33
C ALA A 111 13.27 5.59 -5.74
N ARG A 112 14.30 6.45 -5.86
CA ARG A 112 14.94 6.75 -7.13
C ARG A 112 15.60 5.51 -7.77
N GLN A 113 16.23 4.66 -6.97
CA GLN A 113 16.80 3.38 -7.43
C GLN A 113 15.72 2.44 -7.97
N ILE A 114 14.59 2.30 -7.28
CA ILE A 114 13.45 1.49 -7.72
C ILE A 114 12.92 2.00 -9.07
N ILE A 115 12.70 3.31 -9.22
CA ILE A 115 12.24 3.91 -10.49
C ILE A 115 13.24 3.66 -11.62
N ALA A 116 14.55 3.83 -11.37
CA ALA A 116 15.58 3.54 -12.35
C ALA A 116 15.57 2.06 -12.77
N ALA A 117 15.41 1.13 -11.82
CA ALA A 117 15.34 -0.30 -12.11
C ALA A 117 14.11 -0.70 -12.92
N TYR A 118 12.98 -0.02 -12.76
CA TYR A 118 11.80 -0.17 -13.64
C TYR A 118 12.08 0.37 -15.05
N LYS A 119 12.69 1.55 -15.14
CA LYS A 119 13.04 2.16 -16.43
C LYS A 119 14.00 1.29 -17.25
N GLU A 120 14.97 0.64 -16.63
CA GLU A 120 15.86 -0.35 -17.29
C GLU A 120 15.09 -1.53 -17.91
N ARG A 121 13.88 -1.82 -17.41
CA ARG A 121 12.96 -2.83 -17.93
C ARG A 121 11.93 -2.26 -18.93
N GLY A 122 12.08 -1.00 -19.35
CA GLY A 122 11.16 -0.32 -20.27
C GLY A 122 9.82 0.07 -19.62
N ILE A 123 9.76 0.14 -18.28
CA ILE A 123 8.55 0.54 -17.55
C ILE A 123 8.75 1.98 -17.06
N GLU A 124 7.93 2.88 -17.57
CA GLU A 124 8.01 4.29 -17.23
C GLU A 124 7.40 4.56 -15.82
N ARG A 125 7.86 5.66 -15.21
CA ARG A 125 7.52 6.00 -13.82
C ARG A 125 6.03 6.25 -13.57
N ASP A 126 5.28 6.64 -14.60
CA ASP A 126 3.83 6.83 -14.53
C ASP A 126 3.05 5.53 -14.32
N ARG A 127 3.69 4.38 -14.51
CA ARG A 127 3.16 3.04 -14.24
C ARG A 127 3.45 2.56 -12.81
N ILE A 128 4.21 3.32 -12.02
CA ILE A 128 4.68 2.92 -10.69
C ILE A 128 4.25 3.93 -9.64
N LEU A 129 3.84 3.43 -8.48
CA LEU A 129 3.74 4.19 -7.25
C LEU A 129 4.81 3.71 -6.28
N ILE A 130 5.63 4.63 -5.78
CA ILE A 130 6.56 4.31 -4.70
C ILE A 130 5.79 4.27 -3.39
N LYS A 131 5.82 3.12 -2.70
CA LYS A 131 5.10 2.92 -1.45
C LYS A 131 6.03 3.16 -0.26
N LEU A 132 5.59 4.00 0.67
CA LEU A 132 6.35 4.46 1.84
C LEU A 132 5.48 4.35 3.09
N ALA A 133 6.06 3.99 4.23
CA ALA A 133 5.36 4.06 5.51
C ALA A 133 4.98 5.51 5.85
N SER A 134 3.80 5.72 6.43
CA SER A 134 3.31 7.04 6.83
C SER A 134 3.89 7.50 8.17
N THR A 135 5.22 7.40 8.32
CA THR A 135 5.99 8.10 9.34
C THR A 135 6.19 9.56 8.92
N TRP A 136 6.60 10.43 9.82
CA TRP A 136 6.97 11.80 9.44
C TRP A 136 8.05 11.80 8.36
N GLU A 137 9.09 10.99 8.55
CA GLU A 137 10.22 10.83 7.64
C GLU A 137 9.78 10.32 6.25
N GLY A 138 8.90 9.32 6.21
CA GLY A 138 8.36 8.78 4.95
C GLY A 138 7.48 9.79 4.21
N ILE A 139 6.70 10.59 4.93
CA ILE A 139 5.87 11.66 4.36
C ILE A 139 6.76 12.78 3.78
N ARG A 140 7.85 13.16 4.49
CA ARG A 140 8.81 14.16 3.95
C ARG A 140 9.56 13.63 2.74
N ALA A 141 9.92 12.34 2.72
CA ALA A 141 10.49 11.71 1.52
C ALA A 141 9.51 11.78 0.33
N ALA A 142 8.24 11.45 0.56
CA ALA A 142 7.21 11.54 -0.48
C ALA A 142 7.02 12.96 -1.02
N GLU A 143 7.09 13.97 -0.16
CA GLU A 143 7.00 15.39 -0.60
C GLU A 143 8.10 15.76 -1.60
N VAL A 144 9.33 15.28 -1.39
CA VAL A 144 10.44 15.49 -2.32
C VAL A 144 10.20 14.74 -3.62
N LEU A 145 9.83 13.46 -3.53
CA LEU A 145 9.60 12.60 -4.70
C LEU A 145 8.46 13.11 -5.58
N GLN A 146 7.36 13.61 -4.97
CA GLN A 146 6.25 14.20 -5.70
C GLN A 146 6.69 15.44 -6.53
N LYS A 147 7.58 16.27 -5.98
CA LYS A 147 8.15 17.43 -6.71
C LYS A 147 9.02 16.99 -7.89
N GLU A 148 9.59 15.79 -7.84
CA GLU A 148 10.35 15.16 -8.93
C GLU A 148 9.47 14.44 -9.96
N GLY A 149 8.16 14.40 -9.74
CA GLY A 149 7.19 13.67 -10.58
C GLY A 149 7.23 12.16 -10.37
N ILE A 150 7.65 11.71 -9.18
CA ILE A 150 7.56 10.32 -8.73
C ILE A 150 6.36 10.23 -7.78
N ASP A 151 5.29 9.62 -8.25
CA ASP A 151 4.06 9.49 -7.46
C ASP A 151 4.22 8.47 -6.34
N CYS A 152 3.69 8.80 -5.15
CA CYS A 152 3.85 8.01 -3.94
C CYS A 152 2.51 7.49 -3.41
N ASN A 153 2.58 6.30 -2.79
CA ASN A 153 1.50 5.66 -2.02
C ASN A 153 1.95 5.57 -0.55
N LEU A 154 1.34 6.36 0.32
CA LEU A 154 1.66 6.36 1.76
C LEU A 154 0.83 5.31 2.49
N THR A 155 1.52 4.25 2.94
CA THR A 155 0.93 3.07 3.60
C THR A 155 1.14 3.07 5.11
N LEU A 156 0.59 2.06 5.79
CA LEU A 156 0.58 1.98 7.26
C LEU A 156 -0.01 3.26 7.87
N LEU A 157 -1.13 3.69 7.29
CA LEU A 157 -1.85 4.88 7.70
C LEU A 157 -3.04 4.46 8.57
N PHE A 158 -3.09 4.95 9.80
CA PHE A 158 -4.05 4.55 10.84
C PHE A 158 -4.74 5.74 11.51
N SER A 159 -4.34 6.98 11.20
CA SER A 159 -4.86 8.16 11.89
C SER A 159 -5.09 9.36 10.98
N MET A 160 -5.94 10.29 11.45
CA MET A 160 -6.16 11.57 10.76
C MET A 160 -4.88 12.42 10.73
N ALA A 161 -4.03 12.36 11.76
CA ALA A 161 -2.75 13.09 11.75
C ALA A 161 -1.86 12.70 10.57
N GLN A 162 -1.77 11.40 10.28
CA GLN A 162 -1.01 10.91 9.11
C GLN A 162 -1.67 11.37 7.81
N ALA A 163 -3.00 11.30 7.70
CA ALA A 163 -3.74 11.74 6.51
C ALA A 163 -3.53 13.24 6.23
N VAL A 164 -3.62 14.09 7.25
CA VAL A 164 -3.39 15.53 7.13
C VAL A 164 -1.97 15.85 6.67
N ALA A 165 -0.96 15.23 7.29
CA ALA A 165 0.44 15.44 6.89
C ALA A 165 0.73 14.97 5.45
N CYS A 166 0.09 13.88 5.01
CA CYS A 166 0.15 13.40 3.62
C CYS A 166 -0.48 14.40 2.65
N ALA A 167 -1.64 15.00 3.01
CA ALA A 167 -2.30 16.02 2.20
C ALA A 167 -1.43 17.28 2.04
N ASP A 168 -0.81 17.74 3.12
CA ASP A 168 0.10 18.90 3.10
C ASP A 168 1.35 18.63 2.23
N ALA A 169 1.83 17.39 2.23
CA ALA A 169 2.91 16.93 1.34
C ALA A 169 2.47 16.73 -0.12
N LYS A 170 1.18 16.87 -0.43
CA LYS A 170 0.59 16.68 -1.76
C LYS A 170 0.91 15.32 -2.36
N VAL A 171 0.89 14.28 -1.54
CA VAL A 171 1.14 12.92 -2.03
C VAL A 171 0.03 12.47 -2.97
N PHE A 172 0.35 11.66 -3.96
CA PHE A 172 -0.62 11.19 -4.94
C PHE A 172 -1.72 10.33 -4.30
N LEU A 173 -1.33 9.40 -3.40
CA LEU A 173 -2.26 8.44 -2.85
C LEU A 173 -1.90 8.05 -1.42
N ILE A 174 -2.91 7.83 -0.59
CA ILE A 174 -2.79 7.22 0.73
C ILE A 174 -3.54 5.90 0.81
N SER A 175 -2.99 4.95 1.59
CA SER A 175 -3.59 3.65 1.86
C SER A 175 -3.94 3.52 3.35
N PRO A 176 -5.06 4.11 3.84
CA PRO A 176 -5.52 3.90 5.19
C PRO A 176 -5.99 2.45 5.39
N PHE A 177 -5.59 1.84 6.50
CA PHE A 177 -5.88 0.46 6.81
C PHE A 177 -7.20 0.34 7.58
N VAL A 178 -8.02 -0.65 7.19
CA VAL A 178 -9.34 -0.90 7.78
C VAL A 178 -9.26 -2.04 8.81
N GLY A 179 -9.00 -3.25 8.37
CA GLY A 179 -9.09 -4.43 9.21
C GLY A 179 -8.06 -4.50 10.33
N ARG A 180 -6.88 -3.89 10.18
CA ARG A 180 -5.92 -3.82 11.30
C ARG A 180 -6.37 -2.88 12.41
N ILE A 181 -7.14 -1.86 12.10
CA ILE A 181 -7.80 -1.00 13.11
C ILE A 181 -8.86 -1.83 13.83
N LEU A 182 -9.73 -2.54 13.09
CA LEU A 182 -10.71 -3.46 13.66
C LEU A 182 -10.08 -4.47 14.61
N ASP A 183 -9.01 -5.14 14.19
CA ASP A 183 -8.28 -6.12 15.00
C ASP A 183 -7.83 -5.54 16.35
N TRP A 184 -7.32 -4.30 16.34
CA TRP A 184 -6.88 -3.63 17.56
C TRP A 184 -8.05 -3.35 18.52
N TYR A 185 -9.15 -2.81 17.99
CA TYR A 185 -10.32 -2.48 18.81
C TYR A 185 -10.99 -3.73 19.36
N VAL A 186 -11.19 -4.77 18.57
CA VAL A 186 -11.73 -6.05 19.04
C VAL A 186 -10.87 -6.63 20.17
N LYS A 187 -9.54 -6.58 20.02
CA LYS A 187 -8.62 -7.07 21.04
C LYS A 187 -8.65 -6.23 22.32
N SER A 188 -8.76 -4.90 22.20
CA SER A 188 -8.66 -3.99 23.35
C SER A 188 -9.97 -3.83 24.11
N THR A 189 -11.12 -3.90 23.42
CA THR A 189 -12.45 -3.70 24.03
C THR A 189 -13.20 -5.00 24.28
N GLY A 190 -12.92 -6.05 23.51
CA GLY A 190 -13.70 -7.29 23.50
C GLY A 190 -15.05 -7.15 22.81
N GLU A 191 -15.33 -6.02 22.16
CA GLU A 191 -16.59 -5.75 21.47
C GLU A 191 -16.62 -6.34 20.07
N THR A 192 -17.82 -6.54 19.53
CA THR A 192 -18.07 -6.89 18.15
C THR A 192 -18.61 -5.68 17.40
N TYR A 193 -18.19 -5.51 16.15
CA TYR A 193 -18.56 -4.38 15.31
C TYR A 193 -19.32 -4.85 14.08
N THR A 194 -20.30 -4.08 13.64
CA THR A 194 -20.93 -4.23 12.32
C THR A 194 -20.11 -3.45 11.30
N SER A 195 -20.33 -3.67 10.00
CA SER A 195 -19.64 -2.89 8.95
C SER A 195 -19.83 -1.37 9.08
N GLU A 196 -20.96 -0.92 9.65
CA GLU A 196 -21.23 0.51 9.86
C GLU A 196 -20.54 1.07 11.11
N THR A 197 -20.29 0.25 12.13
CA THR A 197 -19.66 0.65 13.39
C THR A 197 -18.19 0.25 13.48
N ASP A 198 -17.68 -0.43 12.47
CA ASP A 198 -16.28 -0.83 12.35
C ASP A 198 -15.37 0.40 12.44
N PRO A 199 -14.47 0.48 13.44
CA PRO A 199 -13.64 1.66 13.65
C PRO A 199 -12.67 1.92 12.48
N GLY A 200 -12.28 0.89 11.73
CA GLY A 200 -11.47 1.04 10.52
C GLY A 200 -12.27 1.66 9.36
N VAL A 201 -13.52 1.23 9.19
CA VAL A 201 -14.44 1.83 8.21
C VAL A 201 -14.73 3.29 8.57
N VAL A 202 -15.01 3.57 9.84
CA VAL A 202 -15.25 4.93 10.34
C VAL A 202 -14.04 5.82 10.06
N SER A 203 -12.83 5.35 10.37
CA SER A 203 -11.59 6.10 10.13
C SER A 203 -11.42 6.47 8.64
N VAL A 204 -11.61 5.52 7.72
CA VAL A 204 -11.48 5.81 6.28
C VAL A 204 -12.56 6.76 5.77
N ARG A 205 -13.80 6.64 6.27
CA ARG A 205 -14.88 7.59 5.95
C ARG A 205 -14.57 9.00 6.41
N GLU A 206 -13.99 9.17 7.60
CA GLU A 206 -13.59 10.48 8.13
C GLU A 206 -12.47 11.10 7.30
N ILE A 207 -11.44 10.32 6.94
CA ILE A 207 -10.35 10.76 6.06
C ILE A 207 -10.89 11.16 4.69
N TYR A 208 -11.77 10.35 4.10
CA TYR A 208 -12.42 10.66 2.83
C TYR A 208 -13.20 11.97 2.91
N ASN A 209 -14.03 12.14 3.94
CA ASN A 209 -14.80 13.39 4.16
C ASN A 209 -13.86 14.59 4.34
N TYR A 210 -12.80 14.44 5.11
CA TYR A 210 -11.81 15.51 5.30
C TYR A 210 -11.18 15.93 3.98
N TYR A 211 -10.74 14.97 3.17
CA TYR A 211 -10.11 15.26 1.89
C TYR A 211 -11.08 15.94 0.91
N LYS A 212 -12.25 15.35 0.72
CA LYS A 212 -13.22 15.86 -0.26
C LYS A 212 -13.81 17.22 0.16
N SER A 213 -14.12 17.42 1.45
CA SER A 213 -14.64 18.70 1.94
C SER A 213 -13.61 19.84 1.89
N ASN A 214 -12.32 19.54 1.91
CA ASN A 214 -11.23 20.51 1.83
C ASN A 214 -10.60 20.64 0.43
N GLY A 215 -11.18 19.99 -0.60
CA GLY A 215 -10.67 20.04 -1.97
C GLY A 215 -9.26 19.46 -2.13
N ILE A 216 -8.93 18.41 -1.35
CA ILE A 216 -7.64 17.73 -1.40
C ILE A 216 -7.67 16.65 -2.49
N ASP A 217 -6.76 16.74 -3.45
CA ASP A 217 -6.70 15.86 -4.62
C ASP A 217 -6.09 14.47 -4.32
N THR A 218 -5.44 14.31 -3.18
CA THR A 218 -4.85 13.03 -2.78
C THR A 218 -5.90 11.92 -2.79
N VAL A 219 -5.59 10.84 -3.50
CA VAL A 219 -6.47 9.67 -3.65
C VAL A 219 -6.53 8.89 -2.33
N VAL A 220 -7.74 8.57 -1.88
CA VAL A 220 -7.98 7.70 -0.72
C VAL A 220 -8.19 6.28 -1.20
N MET A 221 -7.31 5.35 -0.79
CA MET A 221 -7.41 3.93 -1.11
C MET A 221 -7.53 3.10 0.17
N GLY A 222 -8.74 2.68 0.53
CA GLY A 222 -8.92 1.75 1.65
C GLY A 222 -8.15 0.45 1.43
N ALA A 223 -7.54 -0.09 2.50
CA ALA A 223 -6.63 -1.23 2.43
C ALA A 223 -6.79 -2.18 3.63
N SER A 224 -6.27 -3.41 3.48
CA SER A 224 -6.19 -4.38 4.59
C SER A 224 -7.55 -4.80 5.14
N PHE A 225 -8.42 -5.30 4.27
CA PHE A 225 -9.78 -5.75 4.63
C PHE A 225 -9.78 -7.13 5.29
N ARG A 226 -10.78 -7.38 6.16
CA ARG A 226 -11.06 -8.66 6.82
C ARG A 226 -12.26 -9.39 6.23
N ASN A 227 -13.24 -8.63 5.72
CA ASN A 227 -14.49 -9.16 5.18
C ASN A 227 -15.06 -8.23 4.11
N ILE A 228 -16.03 -8.75 3.32
CA ILE A 228 -16.67 -7.95 2.26
C ILE A 228 -17.53 -6.81 2.81
N GLY A 229 -18.05 -6.93 4.03
CA GLY A 229 -18.86 -5.88 4.66
C GLY A 229 -18.07 -4.56 4.84
N GLU A 230 -16.78 -4.62 5.17
CA GLU A 230 -15.90 -3.44 5.22
C GLU A 230 -15.78 -2.77 3.82
N ILE A 231 -15.68 -3.59 2.77
CA ILE A 231 -15.59 -3.13 1.38
C ILE A 231 -16.90 -2.49 0.95
N GLU A 232 -18.02 -3.14 1.22
CA GLU A 232 -19.37 -2.64 0.91
C GLU A 232 -19.65 -1.31 1.62
N ALA A 233 -19.22 -1.19 2.88
CA ALA A 233 -19.37 0.02 3.68
C ALA A 233 -18.51 1.21 3.16
N LEU A 234 -17.52 0.94 2.31
CA LEU A 234 -16.65 1.93 1.67
C LEU A 234 -16.87 2.06 0.17
N ALA A 235 -17.94 1.46 -0.38
CA ALA A 235 -18.28 1.55 -1.79
C ALA A 235 -18.46 3.01 -2.23
N GLY A 236 -17.74 3.44 -3.25
CA GLY A 236 -17.63 4.84 -3.68
C GLY A 236 -16.37 5.55 -3.19
N CYS A 237 -15.54 4.93 -2.34
CA CYS A 237 -14.17 5.40 -2.09
C CYS A 237 -13.40 5.50 -3.41
N ASP A 238 -12.43 6.40 -3.50
CA ASP A 238 -11.67 6.61 -4.74
C ASP A 238 -11.06 5.28 -5.25
N ARG A 239 -10.43 4.53 -4.35
CA ARG A 239 -9.87 3.20 -4.62
C ARG A 239 -10.03 2.29 -3.40
N LEU A 240 -10.05 0.98 -3.65
CA LEU A 240 -9.97 -0.05 -2.62
C LEU A 240 -8.98 -1.12 -3.10
N THR A 241 -7.94 -1.41 -2.31
CA THR A 241 -7.01 -2.50 -2.59
C THR A 241 -7.42 -3.72 -1.80
N ILE A 242 -7.81 -4.76 -2.52
CA ILE A 242 -8.58 -5.90 -2.00
C ILE A 242 -7.81 -7.19 -2.32
N SER A 243 -7.76 -8.12 -1.37
CA SER A 243 -7.17 -9.43 -1.59
C SER A 243 -7.96 -10.26 -2.61
N PRO A 244 -7.31 -11.17 -3.36
CA PRO A 244 -8.01 -12.03 -4.33
C PRO A 244 -9.20 -12.79 -3.74
N ALA A 245 -9.06 -13.31 -2.52
CA ALA A 245 -10.15 -14.07 -1.85
C ALA A 245 -11.41 -13.21 -1.66
N LEU A 246 -11.27 -11.96 -1.22
CA LEU A 246 -12.40 -11.05 -1.03
C LEU A 246 -12.96 -10.55 -2.38
N LEU A 247 -12.10 -10.37 -3.40
CA LEU A 247 -12.57 -10.06 -4.76
C LEU A 247 -13.43 -11.21 -5.33
N GLU A 248 -13.02 -12.45 -5.12
CA GLU A 248 -13.79 -13.64 -5.55
C GLU A 248 -15.10 -13.79 -4.77
N GLU A 249 -15.13 -13.42 -3.49
CA GLU A 249 -16.33 -13.41 -2.68
C GLU A 249 -17.33 -12.37 -3.20
N LEU A 250 -16.88 -11.15 -3.49
CA LEU A 250 -17.70 -10.10 -4.11
C LEU A 250 -18.21 -10.50 -5.52
N ASP A 251 -17.38 -11.23 -6.28
CA ASP A 251 -17.77 -11.68 -7.63
C ASP A 251 -18.86 -12.76 -7.62
N LYS A 252 -18.92 -13.56 -6.57
CA LYS A 252 -19.96 -14.57 -6.38
C LYS A 252 -21.26 -13.99 -5.84
N ASP A 253 -21.23 -12.87 -5.16
CA ASP A 253 -22.40 -12.24 -4.55
C ASP A 253 -23.17 -11.42 -5.61
N GLN A 254 -24.43 -11.81 -5.86
CA GLN A 254 -25.33 -11.18 -6.83
C GLN A 254 -26.31 -10.18 -6.17
N GLY A 255 -26.10 -9.85 -4.90
CA GLY A 255 -26.87 -8.84 -4.17
C GLY A 255 -26.65 -7.42 -4.69
N THR A 256 -27.44 -6.49 -4.20
CA THR A 256 -27.27 -5.06 -4.51
C THR A 256 -26.15 -4.44 -3.68
N LEU A 257 -25.29 -3.67 -4.33
CA LEU A 257 -24.26 -2.88 -3.67
C LEU A 257 -24.65 -1.40 -3.75
N GLU A 258 -24.86 -0.79 -2.59
CA GLU A 258 -25.17 0.64 -2.50
C GLU A 258 -23.89 1.47 -2.44
N ARG A 259 -23.87 2.62 -3.16
CA ARG A 259 -22.81 3.61 -2.98
C ARG A 259 -22.91 4.25 -1.59
N LYS A 260 -21.85 4.20 -0.83
CA LYS A 260 -21.76 4.78 0.54
C LYS A 260 -20.99 6.11 0.57
N LEU A 261 -20.03 6.28 -0.32
CA LEU A 261 -19.18 7.46 -0.41
C LEU A 261 -19.37 8.18 -1.76
N SER A 262 -19.50 9.50 -1.70
CA SER A 262 -19.58 10.37 -2.88
C SER A 262 -19.03 11.75 -2.51
N PRO A 263 -18.26 12.42 -3.39
CA PRO A 263 -17.76 13.77 -3.16
C PRO A 263 -18.89 14.80 -2.96
N GLU A 264 -20.09 14.53 -3.50
CA GLU A 264 -21.25 15.45 -3.39
C GLU A 264 -21.91 15.39 -1.99
N ASN A 265 -21.67 14.34 -1.23
CA ASN A 265 -22.34 14.08 0.04
C ASN A 265 -21.42 14.15 1.26
N VAL A 266 -20.30 14.86 1.16
CA VAL A 266 -19.35 14.98 2.26
C VAL A 266 -19.83 16.00 3.30
N LYS A 267 -19.56 15.70 4.57
CA LYS A 267 -19.75 16.64 5.66
C LYS A 267 -18.53 17.54 5.76
N PRO A 268 -18.72 18.88 5.85
CA PRO A 268 -17.60 19.79 6.07
C PRO A 268 -16.83 19.42 7.36
N ILE A 269 -15.53 19.31 7.24
CA ILE A 269 -14.62 19.10 8.38
C ILE A 269 -13.63 20.26 8.37
N GLU A 270 -13.42 20.89 9.52
CA GLU A 270 -12.48 21.99 9.67
C GLU A 270 -11.05 21.55 9.31
N LYS A 271 -10.32 22.43 8.61
CA LYS A 271 -8.96 22.15 8.19
C LYS A 271 -8.03 22.10 9.40
N ILE A 272 -7.29 21.02 9.52
CA ILE A 272 -6.33 20.79 10.61
C ILE A 272 -4.96 21.31 10.15
N ALA A 273 -4.32 22.15 10.98
CA ALA A 273 -2.94 22.56 10.78
C ALA A 273 -2.03 21.56 11.49
N ILE A 274 -0.98 21.09 10.81
CA ILE A 274 -0.06 20.10 11.37
C ILE A 274 1.39 20.45 11.03
N ASP A 275 2.24 20.43 12.04
CA ASP A 275 3.69 20.46 11.93
C ASP A 275 4.29 19.16 12.52
N GLU A 276 5.59 19.00 12.48
CA GLU A 276 6.24 17.78 12.98
C GLU A 276 5.91 17.51 14.46
N LYS A 277 5.96 18.55 15.30
CA LYS A 277 5.69 18.43 16.73
C LYS A 277 4.26 17.98 16.97
N THR A 278 3.31 18.62 16.29
CA THR A 278 1.88 18.30 16.38
C THR A 278 1.60 16.89 15.83
N PHE A 279 2.19 16.51 14.69
CA PHE A 279 2.09 15.17 14.14
C PHE A 279 2.53 14.10 15.13
N ARG A 280 3.75 14.25 15.68
CA ARG A 280 4.31 13.28 16.62
C ARG A 280 3.49 13.19 17.92
N TRP A 281 2.97 14.33 18.39
CA TRP A 281 2.13 14.37 19.58
C TRP A 281 0.79 13.69 19.34
N MET A 282 0.07 14.04 18.28
CA MET A 282 -1.23 13.43 17.94
C MET A 282 -1.09 11.92 17.69
N LEU A 283 -0.03 11.49 17.03
CA LEU A 283 0.23 10.07 16.81
C LEU A 283 0.51 9.36 18.14
N ASN A 284 1.27 9.96 19.03
CA ASN A 284 1.58 9.40 20.35
C ASN A 284 0.32 9.28 21.25
N GLU A 285 -0.62 10.22 21.16
CA GLU A 285 -1.88 10.16 21.90
C GLU A 285 -2.83 9.07 21.37
N ASP A 286 -2.71 8.71 20.10
CA ASP A 286 -3.47 7.63 19.48
C ASP A 286 -2.72 6.29 19.67
N ALA A 287 -3.07 5.56 20.72
CA ALA A 287 -2.45 4.27 21.05
C ALA A 287 -2.60 3.26 19.90
N MET A 288 -3.79 3.18 19.28
CA MET A 288 -4.05 2.28 18.16
C MET A 288 -3.14 2.60 16.99
N ALA A 289 -3.06 3.84 16.55
CA ALA A 289 -2.25 4.24 15.41
C ALA A 289 -0.75 4.04 15.67
N THR A 290 -0.26 4.42 16.86
CA THR A 290 1.15 4.23 17.26
C THR A 290 1.53 2.76 17.28
N GLU A 291 0.73 1.91 17.90
CA GLU A 291 1.01 0.47 17.99
C GLU A 291 0.94 -0.21 16.63
N LYS A 292 -0.06 0.09 15.81
CA LYS A 292 -0.25 -0.55 14.50
C LYS A 292 0.76 -0.08 13.45
N LEU A 293 1.18 1.18 13.47
CA LEU A 293 2.28 1.67 12.64
C LEU A 293 3.58 0.93 12.97
N SER A 294 3.95 0.90 14.24
CA SER A 294 5.17 0.22 14.71
C SER A 294 5.15 -1.28 14.45
N GLU A 295 4.02 -1.94 14.70
CA GLU A 295 3.82 -3.37 14.41
C GLU A 295 3.96 -3.65 12.90
N GLY A 296 3.37 -2.80 12.05
CA GLY A 296 3.42 -2.93 10.60
C GLY A 296 4.83 -2.80 10.05
N ILE A 297 5.59 -1.80 10.50
CA ILE A 297 7.00 -1.61 10.12
C ILE A 297 7.84 -2.82 10.52
N ARG A 298 7.70 -3.33 11.76
CA ARG A 298 8.41 -4.52 12.23
C ARG A 298 8.06 -5.78 11.42
N ALA A 299 6.77 -5.96 11.08
CA ALA A 299 6.33 -7.11 10.28
C ALA A 299 6.93 -7.08 8.88
N PHE A 300 6.89 -5.95 8.20
CA PHE A 300 7.48 -5.79 6.87
C PHE A 300 9.02 -5.90 6.90
N GLY A 301 9.66 -5.36 7.93
CA GLY A 301 11.10 -5.54 8.14
C GLY A 301 11.49 -7.01 8.37
N LYS A 302 10.68 -7.77 9.10
CA LYS A 302 10.88 -9.21 9.28
C LYS A 302 10.79 -9.97 7.95
N ASP A 303 9.78 -9.69 7.13
CA ASP A 303 9.60 -10.36 5.84
C ASP A 303 10.71 -9.98 4.85
N LEU A 304 11.15 -8.72 4.84
CA LEU A 304 12.31 -8.27 4.08
C LEU A 304 13.59 -9.02 4.50
N ASN A 305 13.81 -9.21 5.79
CA ASN A 305 14.96 -9.98 6.29
C ASN A 305 14.89 -11.46 5.89
N VAL A 306 13.70 -12.06 5.90
CA VAL A 306 13.51 -13.43 5.38
C VAL A 306 13.89 -13.51 3.90
N LEU A 307 13.48 -12.52 3.08
CA LEU A 307 13.88 -12.44 1.67
C LEU A 307 15.41 -12.31 1.53
N ARG A 308 16.04 -11.39 2.26
CA ARG A 308 17.50 -11.21 2.26
C ARG A 308 18.24 -12.49 2.69
N ASP A 309 17.73 -13.24 3.65
CA ASP A 309 18.31 -14.52 4.08
C ASP A 309 18.19 -15.61 3.01
N GLN A 310 17.06 -15.66 2.29
CA GLN A 310 16.91 -16.56 1.14
C GLN A 310 17.90 -16.21 0.02
N VAL A 311 18.11 -14.93 -0.24
CA VAL A 311 19.11 -14.46 -1.22
C VAL A 311 20.52 -14.87 -0.78
N ARG A 312 20.90 -14.66 0.50
CA ARG A 312 22.22 -15.08 1.03
C ARG A 312 22.48 -16.56 0.81
N LYS A 313 21.50 -17.41 1.12
CA LYS A 313 21.60 -18.86 0.92
C LYS A 313 21.79 -19.27 -0.55
N ARG A 314 21.23 -18.51 -1.48
CA ARG A 314 21.37 -18.79 -2.92
C ARG A 314 22.67 -18.22 -3.54
N LEU A 315 23.28 -17.23 -2.89
CA LEU A 315 24.55 -16.64 -3.29
C LEU A 315 25.77 -17.40 -2.72
N ALA A 316 25.59 -18.15 -1.62
CA ALA A 316 26.62 -18.98 -1.00
C ALA A 316 26.88 -20.24 -1.83
#